data_ca584c94ad8afee2eb7256ed9fb4dc54
#
_entry.id   ca584c94ad8afee2eb7256ed9fb4dc54
#
_cell.length_a   1.000
_cell.length_b   1.000
_cell.length_c   1.000
_cell.angle_alpha   90.00
_cell.angle_beta   90.00
_cell.angle_gamma   90.00
#
_symmetry.space_group_name_H-M   'P 1'
#
loop_
_entity.id
_entity.type
_entity.pdbx_description
1 polymer ?
#
loop_
_entity_poly.entity_id
_entity_poly.type
_entity_poly.pdbx_seq_one_letter_code
_entity_poly.pdbx_strand_id
1 'polypeptide(L)'
;MTNTPRELSRIYHRRFIRTAEYRGKVWQILTSGFFSRWILPEFTVLDLGCGYGEFINNIAARKKYAMDLNPDVPEFLAQDVELFHQDCSAPWPLQDNTLDAVFSSNFFEHLPDKEAVNRTLREAQRCLKPGGRLIALGPNIKYLHGEYWDFYDHHVYLTEASLGEAMEIEGYQIEEIIPRFLPFTMVKAPEYPMILVKLYIALPWLWWLKGRQFLIVAAKPRA
;
A
#
# COMPACT_ATOMS: atom_id res chain seq x y z
N MET A 1 16.58 -13.86 -0.41
CA MET A 1 15.67 -15.00 -0.10
C MET A 1 14.32 -14.40 0.23
N THR A 2 13.28 -14.73 -0.53
CA THR A 2 11.91 -14.35 -0.20
C THR A 2 11.44 -15.15 1.01
N ASN A 3 10.68 -14.52 1.92
CA ASN A 3 10.08 -15.23 3.04
C ASN A 3 9.17 -16.35 2.54
N THR A 4 9.24 -17.52 3.18
CA THR A 4 8.31 -18.60 2.88
C THR A 4 6.89 -18.23 3.33
N PRO A 5 5.82 -18.79 2.74
CA PRO A 5 4.45 -18.53 3.17
C PRO A 5 4.23 -18.72 4.69
N ARG A 6 4.86 -19.74 5.30
CA ARG A 6 4.80 -19.96 6.76
C ARG A 6 5.47 -18.85 7.58
N GLU A 7 6.55 -18.28 7.07
CA GLU A 7 7.25 -17.16 7.73
C GLU A 7 6.39 -15.90 7.65
N LEU A 8 5.78 -15.62 6.50
CA LEU A 8 4.84 -14.51 6.34
C LEU A 8 3.68 -14.61 7.32
N SER A 9 2.98 -15.75 7.40
CA SER A 9 1.90 -15.98 8.36
C SER A 9 2.35 -15.68 9.81
N ARG A 10 3.49 -16.21 10.24
CA ARG A 10 4.04 -15.96 11.58
C ARG A 10 4.38 -14.50 11.84
N ILE A 11 4.96 -13.81 10.87
CA ILE A 11 5.32 -12.39 10.95
C ILE A 11 4.06 -11.55 11.11
N TYR A 12 3.06 -11.76 10.25
CA TYR A 12 1.82 -11.01 10.26
C TYR A 12 1.03 -11.21 11.55
N HIS A 13 0.83 -12.48 11.97
CA HIS A 13 0.15 -12.80 13.22
C HIS A 13 0.83 -12.12 14.43
N ARG A 14 2.16 -12.20 14.52
CA ARG A 14 2.92 -11.60 15.64
C ARG A 14 2.80 -10.07 15.66
N ARG A 15 2.77 -9.43 14.49
CA ARG A 15 2.78 -7.96 14.37
C ARG A 15 1.39 -7.35 14.55
N PHE A 16 0.36 -7.98 13.98
CA PHE A 16 -0.88 -7.28 13.68
C PHE A 16 -2.12 -7.79 14.41
N ILE A 17 -2.14 -9.01 14.90
CA ILE A 17 -3.35 -9.58 15.52
C ILE A 17 -3.87 -8.75 16.70
N ARG A 18 -2.97 -8.19 17.52
CA ARG A 18 -3.34 -7.43 18.73
C ARG A 18 -3.93 -6.05 18.42
N THR A 19 -3.65 -5.48 17.28
CA THR A 19 -4.08 -4.13 16.87
C THR A 19 -5.09 -4.15 15.73
N ALA A 20 -5.58 -5.33 15.33
CA ALA A 20 -6.43 -5.49 14.15
C ALA A 20 -7.69 -4.62 14.19
N GLU A 21 -8.39 -4.57 15.33
CA GLU A 21 -9.60 -3.75 15.49
C GLU A 21 -9.30 -2.26 15.37
N TYR A 22 -8.25 -1.79 16.04
CA TYR A 22 -7.83 -0.39 15.97
C TYR A 22 -7.41 -0.01 14.55
N ARG A 23 -6.60 -0.84 13.89
CA ARG A 23 -6.18 -0.66 12.50
C ARG A 23 -7.38 -0.58 11.56
N GLY A 24 -8.35 -1.47 11.70
CA GLY A 24 -9.57 -1.42 10.92
C GLY A 24 -10.29 -0.08 11.02
N LYS A 25 -10.44 0.48 12.24
CA LYS A 25 -11.04 1.81 12.46
C LYS A 25 -10.23 2.94 11.81
N VAL A 26 -8.90 2.88 11.89
CA VAL A 26 -8.01 3.85 11.23
C VAL A 26 -8.17 3.78 9.71
N TRP A 27 -8.17 2.57 9.15
CA TRP A 27 -8.33 2.38 7.71
C TRP A 27 -9.70 2.80 7.20
N GLN A 28 -10.78 2.65 7.97
CA GLN A 28 -12.09 3.22 7.62
C GLN A 28 -12.05 4.74 7.46
N ILE A 29 -11.31 5.44 8.34
CA ILE A 29 -11.13 6.90 8.21
C ILE A 29 -10.28 7.24 6.99
N LEU A 30 -9.20 6.51 6.75
CA LEU A 30 -8.30 6.75 5.62
C LEU A 30 -9.01 6.52 4.28
N THR A 31 -9.74 5.41 4.14
CA THR A 31 -10.42 5.06 2.89
C THR A 31 -11.56 6.00 2.56
N SER A 32 -12.42 6.32 3.55
CA SER A 32 -13.58 7.19 3.34
C SER A 32 -13.24 8.68 3.29
N GLY A 33 -12.24 9.12 4.08
CA GLY A 33 -11.94 10.55 4.25
C GLY A 33 -10.73 11.05 3.46
N PHE A 34 -9.84 10.16 3.00
CA PHE A 34 -8.61 10.57 2.34
C PHE A 34 -8.43 9.94 0.96
N PHE A 35 -8.41 8.61 0.85
CA PHE A 35 -8.14 7.92 -0.41
C PHE A 35 -9.31 8.00 -1.40
N SER A 36 -10.54 8.28 -0.93
CA SER A 36 -11.69 8.56 -1.80
C SER A 36 -11.50 9.74 -2.75
N ARG A 37 -10.46 10.56 -2.56
CA ARG A 37 -10.09 11.65 -3.52
C ARG A 37 -9.58 11.12 -4.85
N TRP A 38 -8.99 9.92 -4.87
CA TRP A 38 -8.40 9.30 -6.07
C TRP A 38 -9.07 8.00 -6.48
N ILE A 39 -9.85 7.39 -5.57
CA ILE A 39 -10.53 6.12 -5.81
C ILE A 39 -12.03 6.32 -5.66
N LEU A 40 -12.73 6.19 -6.78
CA LEU A 40 -14.18 6.42 -6.86
C LEU A 40 -14.95 5.09 -6.72
N PRO A 41 -16.21 5.12 -6.27
CA PRO A 41 -17.00 3.90 -6.06
C PRO A 41 -17.24 3.04 -7.32
N GLU A 42 -17.17 3.64 -8.51
CA GLU A 42 -17.31 2.94 -9.79
C GLU A 42 -16.00 2.28 -10.27
N PHE A 43 -14.88 2.42 -9.57
CA PHE A 43 -13.58 1.93 -9.99
C PHE A 43 -13.41 0.42 -9.78
N THR A 44 -12.54 -0.15 -10.58
CA THR A 44 -11.94 -1.47 -10.39
C THR A 44 -10.59 -1.27 -9.73
N VAL A 45 -10.40 -1.80 -8.54
CA VAL A 45 -9.24 -1.53 -7.67
C VAL A 45 -8.50 -2.82 -7.33
N LEU A 46 -7.18 -2.77 -7.32
CA LEU A 46 -6.31 -3.82 -6.80
C LEU A 46 -5.55 -3.30 -5.56
N ASP A 47 -5.61 -4.05 -4.47
CA ASP A 47 -4.73 -3.88 -3.28
C ASP A 47 -3.53 -4.81 -3.42
N LEU A 48 -2.36 -4.24 -3.62
CA LEU A 48 -1.10 -4.91 -3.92
C LEU A 48 -0.28 -5.08 -2.64
N GLY A 49 -0.05 -6.33 -2.23
CA GLY A 49 0.48 -6.64 -0.91
C GLY A 49 -0.57 -6.34 0.17
N CYS A 50 -1.77 -6.89 0.01
CA CYS A 50 -2.96 -6.47 0.76
C CYS A 50 -2.93 -6.83 2.26
N GLY A 51 -2.02 -7.72 2.70
CA GLY A 51 -1.99 -8.19 4.07
C GLY A 51 -3.34 -8.73 4.53
N TYR A 52 -3.85 -8.23 5.66
CA TYR A 52 -5.18 -8.63 6.16
C TYR A 52 -6.34 -7.82 5.55
N GLY A 53 -6.11 -7.16 4.42
CA GLY A 53 -7.15 -6.50 3.64
C GLY A 53 -7.72 -5.22 4.24
N GLU A 54 -7.02 -4.57 5.18
CA GLU A 54 -7.58 -3.39 5.87
C GLU A 54 -7.95 -2.26 4.92
N PHE A 55 -7.21 -2.07 3.82
CA PHE A 55 -7.58 -1.09 2.79
C PHE A 55 -8.73 -1.61 1.93
N ILE A 56 -8.59 -2.78 1.30
CA ILE A 56 -9.52 -3.25 0.27
C ILE A 56 -10.90 -3.58 0.84
N ASN A 57 -10.97 -4.05 2.09
CA ASN A 57 -12.25 -4.31 2.75
C ASN A 57 -13.03 -3.03 3.04
N ASN A 58 -12.36 -1.88 3.18
CA ASN A 58 -12.97 -0.62 3.60
C ASN A 58 -13.13 0.40 2.48
N ILE A 59 -12.46 0.25 1.33
CA ILE A 59 -12.62 1.17 0.21
C ILE A 59 -13.92 0.89 -0.55
N ALA A 60 -14.64 1.95 -0.93
CA ALA A 60 -15.78 1.83 -1.84
C ALA A 60 -15.25 1.68 -3.27
N ALA A 61 -15.55 0.55 -3.90
CA ALA A 61 -15.17 0.27 -5.29
C ALA A 61 -16.15 -0.74 -5.90
N ARG A 62 -16.38 -0.64 -7.21
CA ARG A 62 -17.29 -1.54 -7.95
C ARG A 62 -16.76 -2.96 -8.03
N LYS A 63 -15.45 -3.12 -8.24
CA LYS A 63 -14.77 -4.41 -8.30
C LYS A 63 -13.48 -4.31 -7.51
N LYS A 64 -13.26 -5.30 -6.65
CA LYS A 64 -12.14 -5.35 -5.73
C LYS A 64 -11.30 -6.58 -5.99
N TYR A 65 -10.00 -6.35 -6.17
CA TYR A 65 -8.98 -7.38 -6.24
C TYR A 65 -7.99 -7.20 -5.09
N ALA A 66 -7.45 -8.28 -4.60
CA ALA A 66 -6.35 -8.31 -3.64
C ALA A 66 -5.25 -9.22 -4.16
N MET A 67 -3.99 -8.92 -3.86
CA MET A 67 -2.86 -9.77 -4.20
C MET A 67 -1.88 -9.85 -3.04
N ASP A 68 -1.55 -11.06 -2.61
CA ASP A 68 -0.61 -11.32 -1.52
C ASP A 68 -0.09 -12.78 -1.56
N LEU A 69 1.08 -13.02 -0.96
CA LEU A 69 1.66 -14.36 -0.76
C LEU A 69 1.30 -15.00 0.57
N ASN A 70 0.77 -14.24 1.52
CA ASN A 70 0.43 -14.75 2.84
C ASN A 70 -0.76 -15.72 2.74
N PRO A 71 -0.62 -16.99 3.17
CA PRO A 71 -1.69 -17.99 3.07
C PRO A 71 -2.90 -17.72 3.94
N ASP A 72 -2.77 -16.85 4.96
CA ASP A 72 -3.87 -16.53 5.89
C ASP A 72 -4.83 -15.46 5.33
N VAL A 73 -4.44 -14.77 4.26
CA VAL A 73 -5.22 -13.66 3.68
C VAL A 73 -6.69 -14.01 3.41
N PRO A 74 -7.04 -15.19 2.88
CA PRO A 74 -8.45 -15.53 2.61
C PRO A 74 -9.37 -15.45 3.82
N GLU A 75 -8.85 -15.63 5.03
CA GLU A 75 -9.63 -15.59 6.27
C GLU A 75 -10.05 -14.17 6.67
N PHE A 76 -9.39 -13.14 6.11
CA PHE A 76 -9.57 -11.73 6.47
C PHE A 76 -10.27 -10.90 5.40
N LEU A 77 -10.35 -11.40 4.16
CA LEU A 77 -10.95 -10.65 3.06
C LEU A 77 -12.48 -10.70 3.11
N ALA A 78 -13.09 -9.58 2.77
CA ALA A 78 -14.54 -9.51 2.55
C ALA A 78 -14.95 -10.35 1.33
N GLN A 79 -16.20 -10.83 1.32
CA GLN A 79 -16.70 -11.74 0.27
C GLN A 79 -16.72 -11.15 -1.14
N ASP A 80 -16.72 -9.83 -1.26
CA ASP A 80 -16.71 -9.08 -2.53
C ASP A 80 -15.30 -8.84 -3.09
N VAL A 81 -14.25 -9.33 -2.40
CA VAL A 81 -12.85 -9.20 -2.80
C VAL A 81 -12.37 -10.49 -3.45
N GLU A 82 -11.87 -10.40 -4.68
CA GLU A 82 -11.24 -11.52 -5.40
C GLU A 82 -9.73 -11.53 -5.12
N LEU A 83 -9.21 -12.64 -4.59
CA LEU A 83 -7.80 -12.79 -4.23
C LEU A 83 -6.99 -13.47 -5.33
N PHE A 84 -5.86 -12.87 -5.69
CA PHE A 84 -4.77 -13.51 -6.40
C PHE A 84 -3.67 -13.90 -5.42
N HIS A 85 -3.60 -15.18 -5.08
CA HIS A 85 -2.58 -15.69 -4.15
C HIS A 85 -1.29 -15.98 -4.92
N GLN A 86 -0.48 -14.96 -5.16
CA GLN A 86 0.75 -15.04 -5.94
C GLN A 86 1.79 -13.98 -5.56
N ASP A 87 3.01 -14.19 -6.07
CA ASP A 87 4.08 -13.18 -6.04
C ASP A 87 3.70 -11.96 -6.90
N CYS A 88 3.69 -10.80 -6.30
CA CYS A 88 3.36 -9.54 -6.97
C CYS A 88 4.38 -9.13 -8.05
N SER A 89 5.60 -9.67 -8.03
CA SER A 89 6.62 -9.45 -9.05
C SER A 89 6.55 -10.43 -10.22
N ALA A 90 5.63 -11.42 -10.17
CA ALA A 90 5.31 -12.32 -11.29
C ALA A 90 4.23 -11.69 -12.20
N PRO A 91 4.05 -12.19 -13.43
CA PRO A 91 2.98 -11.71 -14.31
C PRO A 91 1.59 -11.83 -13.68
N TRP A 92 0.80 -10.76 -13.73
CA TRP A 92 -0.52 -10.73 -13.09
C TRP A 92 -1.59 -11.39 -13.98
N PRO A 93 -2.54 -12.15 -13.41
CA PRO A 93 -3.63 -12.79 -14.15
C PRO A 93 -4.74 -11.78 -14.50
N LEU A 94 -4.36 -10.59 -14.89
CA LEU A 94 -5.21 -9.48 -15.31
C LEU A 94 -4.84 -9.04 -16.71
N GLN A 95 -5.85 -8.67 -17.48
CA GLN A 95 -5.65 -8.11 -18.82
C GLN A 95 -5.12 -6.67 -18.74
N ASP A 96 -4.50 -6.23 -19.83
CA ASP A 96 -4.09 -4.84 -19.98
C ASP A 96 -5.28 -3.89 -19.82
N ASN A 97 -5.05 -2.73 -19.21
CA ASN A 97 -6.04 -1.67 -19.06
C ASN A 97 -7.34 -2.11 -18.34
N THR A 98 -7.23 -2.97 -17.34
CA THR A 98 -8.38 -3.46 -16.54
C THR A 98 -8.66 -2.59 -15.32
N LEU A 99 -7.60 -2.09 -14.67
CA LEU A 99 -7.68 -1.43 -13.37
C LEU A 99 -7.81 0.09 -13.51
N ASP A 100 -8.68 0.68 -12.70
CA ASP A 100 -8.77 2.14 -12.53
C ASP A 100 -7.76 2.63 -11.47
N ALA A 101 -7.48 1.80 -10.45
CA ALA A 101 -6.47 2.10 -9.44
C ALA A 101 -5.76 0.83 -8.94
N VAL A 102 -4.48 0.97 -8.64
CA VAL A 102 -3.68 0.05 -7.82
C VAL A 102 -3.28 0.79 -6.56
N PHE A 103 -3.54 0.19 -5.42
CA PHE A 103 -3.12 0.70 -4.12
C PHE A 103 -2.07 -0.23 -3.53
N SER A 104 -1.09 0.31 -2.83
CA SER A 104 -0.08 -0.46 -2.10
C SER A 104 0.37 0.28 -0.85
N SER A 105 0.43 -0.42 0.26
CA SER A 105 0.84 0.17 1.54
C SER A 105 1.83 -0.72 2.29
N ASN A 106 3.03 -0.18 2.56
CA ASN A 106 4.08 -0.89 3.30
C ASN A 106 4.37 -2.29 2.70
N PHE A 107 4.62 -2.31 1.40
CA PHE A 107 4.82 -3.53 0.63
C PHE A 107 6.14 -3.53 -0.16
N PHE A 108 6.47 -2.44 -0.87
CA PHE A 108 7.64 -2.40 -1.76
C PHE A 108 8.96 -2.65 -1.04
N GLU A 109 9.06 -2.30 0.24
CA GLU A 109 10.22 -2.56 1.09
C GLU A 109 10.48 -4.04 1.36
N HIS A 110 9.44 -4.88 1.21
CA HIS A 110 9.52 -6.33 1.42
C HIS A 110 9.89 -7.10 0.16
N LEU A 111 9.95 -6.47 -1.00
CA LEU A 111 10.42 -7.10 -2.23
C LEU A 111 11.92 -7.42 -2.12
N PRO A 112 12.39 -8.51 -2.74
CA PRO A 112 13.76 -9.00 -2.51
C PRO A 112 14.84 -8.04 -3.03
N ASP A 113 14.53 -7.27 -4.07
CA ASP A 113 15.45 -6.35 -4.71
C ASP A 113 14.71 -5.31 -5.59
N LYS A 114 15.47 -4.36 -6.12
CA LYS A 114 14.94 -3.32 -7.00
C LYS A 114 14.37 -3.85 -8.32
N GLU A 115 14.90 -4.98 -8.82
CA GLU A 115 14.37 -5.56 -10.05
C GLU A 115 12.96 -6.14 -9.83
N ALA A 116 12.69 -6.72 -8.65
CA ALA A 116 11.34 -7.12 -8.28
C ALA A 116 10.39 -5.91 -8.15
N VAL A 117 10.88 -4.78 -7.60
CA VAL A 117 10.12 -3.51 -7.59
C VAL A 117 9.78 -3.09 -9.02
N ASN A 118 10.76 -3.07 -9.92
CA ASN A 118 10.55 -2.66 -11.31
C ASN A 118 9.57 -3.58 -12.04
N ARG A 119 9.68 -4.92 -11.87
CA ARG A 119 8.71 -5.87 -12.46
C ARG A 119 7.29 -5.60 -11.95
N THR A 120 7.14 -5.38 -10.65
CA THR A 120 5.85 -5.06 -10.03
C THR A 120 5.26 -3.76 -10.59
N LEU A 121 6.08 -2.72 -10.74
CA LEU A 121 5.66 -1.44 -11.34
C LEU A 121 5.22 -1.60 -12.80
N ARG A 122 5.95 -2.42 -13.61
CA ARG A 122 5.57 -2.71 -15.01
C ARG A 122 4.23 -3.43 -15.10
N GLU A 123 3.99 -4.44 -14.26
CA GLU A 123 2.72 -5.15 -14.24
C GLU A 123 1.56 -4.24 -13.81
N ALA A 124 1.77 -3.41 -12.79
CA ALA A 124 0.79 -2.41 -12.39
C ALA A 124 0.49 -1.42 -13.52
N GLN A 125 1.54 -0.91 -14.20
CA GLN A 125 1.39 0.00 -15.34
C GLN A 125 0.66 -0.67 -16.52
N ARG A 126 0.97 -1.93 -16.82
CA ARG A 126 0.30 -2.70 -17.87
C ARG A 126 -1.20 -2.83 -17.58
N CYS A 127 -1.55 -3.21 -16.35
CA CYS A 127 -2.92 -3.48 -15.95
C CYS A 127 -3.76 -2.21 -15.72
N LEU A 128 -3.13 -1.06 -15.41
CA LEU A 128 -3.83 0.21 -15.28
C LEU A 128 -4.37 0.68 -16.63
N LYS A 129 -5.58 1.24 -16.63
CA LYS A 129 -6.15 1.99 -17.76
C LYS A 129 -5.36 3.27 -18.00
N PRO A 130 -5.37 3.83 -19.23
CA PRO A 130 -4.89 5.19 -19.44
C PRO A 130 -5.58 6.18 -18.49
N GLY A 131 -4.81 6.94 -17.72
CA GLY A 131 -5.28 7.81 -16.63
C GLY A 131 -5.59 7.10 -15.32
N GLY A 132 -5.44 5.76 -15.24
CA GLY A 132 -5.52 5.00 -13.99
C GLY A 132 -4.30 5.27 -13.10
N ARG A 133 -4.44 5.08 -11.78
CA ARG A 133 -3.46 5.50 -10.78
C ARG A 133 -2.85 4.35 -10.00
N LEU A 134 -1.55 4.45 -9.75
CA LEU A 134 -0.85 3.72 -8.70
C LEU A 134 -0.69 4.66 -7.50
N ILE A 135 -1.20 4.24 -6.35
CA ILE A 135 -1.10 4.96 -5.08
C ILE A 135 -0.23 4.13 -4.15
N ALA A 136 0.98 4.61 -3.85
CA ALA A 136 1.97 3.91 -3.04
C ALA A 136 2.23 4.64 -1.73
N LEU A 137 2.03 3.94 -0.62
CA LEU A 137 2.35 4.38 0.73
C LEU A 137 3.46 3.48 1.29
N GLY A 138 4.48 4.06 1.88
CA GLY A 138 5.58 3.25 2.43
C GLY A 138 6.50 4.02 3.37
N PRO A 139 7.38 3.32 4.10
CA PRO A 139 8.33 3.93 5.02
C PRO A 139 9.33 4.80 4.26
N ASN A 140 9.50 6.04 4.72
CA ASN A 140 10.49 6.94 4.15
C ASN A 140 11.77 6.89 4.99
N ILE A 141 12.80 6.22 4.46
CA ILE A 141 14.06 6.02 5.20
C ILE A 141 14.75 7.32 5.60
N LYS A 142 14.47 8.45 4.92
CA LYS A 142 14.98 9.77 5.30
C LYS A 142 14.56 10.20 6.72
N TYR A 143 13.42 9.71 7.20
CA TYR A 143 12.81 10.11 8.47
C TYR A 143 12.77 8.99 9.51
N LEU A 144 13.41 7.85 9.23
CA LEU A 144 13.45 6.66 10.08
C LEU A 144 14.88 6.41 10.57
N HIS A 145 15.25 7.04 11.69
CA HIS A 145 16.60 6.99 12.28
C HIS A 145 16.95 5.61 12.89
N GLY A 146 16.96 4.57 12.07
CA GLY A 146 17.25 3.19 12.48
C GLY A 146 16.02 2.30 12.65
N GLU A 147 14.85 2.85 12.95
CA GLU A 147 13.60 2.08 13.17
C GLU A 147 13.18 1.25 11.96
N TYR A 148 13.63 1.62 10.74
CA TYR A 148 13.43 0.85 9.51
C TYR A 148 13.99 -0.58 9.64
N TRP A 149 15.13 -0.74 10.29
CA TRP A 149 15.84 -1.99 10.47
C TRP A 149 15.32 -2.84 11.62
N ASP A 150 14.34 -2.38 12.38
CA ASP A 150 13.65 -3.19 13.38
C ASP A 150 12.78 -4.30 12.74
N PHE A 151 12.60 -4.25 11.42
CA PHE A 151 11.85 -5.23 10.65
C PHE A 151 12.81 -6.05 9.78
N TYR A 152 12.97 -7.32 10.12
CA TYR A 152 13.93 -8.24 9.50
C TYR A 152 13.66 -8.50 8.01
N ASP A 153 12.41 -8.35 7.56
CA ASP A 153 11.91 -8.58 6.21
C ASP A 153 11.89 -7.32 5.33
N HIS A 154 12.56 -6.24 5.75
CA HIS A 154 12.82 -5.09 4.90
C HIS A 154 14.09 -5.32 4.09
N HIS A 155 13.98 -5.38 2.78
CA HIS A 155 15.07 -5.64 1.84
C HIS A 155 15.41 -4.42 1.00
N VAL A 156 14.42 -3.64 0.58
CA VAL A 156 14.59 -2.46 -0.28
C VAL A 156 14.28 -1.19 0.50
N TYR A 157 15.31 -0.38 0.71
CA TYR A 157 15.16 0.93 1.34
C TYR A 157 14.75 1.99 0.30
N LEU A 158 13.61 2.64 0.56
CA LEU A 158 12.99 3.59 -0.34
C LEU A 158 12.80 4.96 0.30
N THR A 159 12.81 5.96 -0.57
CA THR A 159 12.35 7.31 -0.26
C THR A 159 11.25 7.68 -1.26
N GLU A 160 10.52 8.74 -1.01
CA GLU A 160 9.59 9.30 -1.98
C GLU A 160 10.26 9.63 -3.33
N ALA A 161 11.52 10.06 -3.28
CA ALA A 161 12.27 10.41 -4.49
C ALA A 161 12.69 9.16 -5.27
N SER A 162 13.25 8.14 -4.58
CA SER A 162 13.76 6.95 -5.26
C SER A 162 12.64 6.07 -5.84
N LEU A 163 11.50 5.95 -5.15
CA LEU A 163 10.35 5.23 -5.70
C LEU A 163 9.66 6.04 -6.81
N GLY A 164 9.58 7.38 -6.64
CA GLY A 164 9.07 8.27 -7.68
C GLY A 164 9.89 8.17 -8.98
N GLU A 165 11.23 8.21 -8.87
CA GLU A 165 12.14 8.02 -10.01
C GLU A 165 11.93 6.65 -10.69
N ALA A 166 11.79 5.57 -9.90
CA ALA A 166 11.50 4.24 -10.44
C ALA A 166 10.15 4.20 -11.19
N MET A 167 9.13 4.87 -10.67
CA MET A 167 7.84 5.00 -11.34
C MET A 167 7.97 5.77 -12.66
N GLU A 168 8.70 6.89 -12.68
CA GLU A 168 8.93 7.67 -13.91
C GLU A 168 9.70 6.85 -14.97
N ILE A 169 10.71 6.07 -14.56
CA ILE A 169 11.45 5.15 -15.45
C ILE A 169 10.51 4.11 -16.08
N GLU A 170 9.55 3.60 -15.32
CA GLU A 170 8.55 2.64 -15.82
C GLU A 170 7.35 3.32 -16.52
N GLY A 171 7.46 4.63 -16.82
CA GLY A 171 6.52 5.37 -17.67
C GLY A 171 5.30 5.94 -16.95
N TYR A 172 5.32 6.08 -15.64
CA TYR A 172 4.28 6.80 -14.91
C TYR A 172 4.51 8.32 -14.94
N GLN A 173 3.42 9.06 -14.80
CA GLN A 173 3.44 10.48 -14.53
C GLN A 173 3.10 10.72 -13.05
N ILE A 174 4.00 11.33 -12.31
CA ILE A 174 3.76 11.67 -10.91
C ILE A 174 2.72 12.79 -10.82
N GLU A 175 1.63 12.56 -10.11
CA GLU A 175 0.58 13.55 -9.83
C GLU A 175 0.76 14.22 -8.47
N GLU A 176 1.15 13.46 -7.44
CA GLU A 176 1.34 13.99 -6.08
C GLU A 176 2.41 13.21 -5.33
N ILE A 177 3.24 13.92 -4.57
CA ILE A 177 4.18 13.34 -3.60
C ILE A 177 3.98 14.03 -2.25
N ILE A 178 3.73 13.23 -1.21
CA ILE A 178 3.72 13.66 0.18
C ILE A 178 4.87 12.93 0.89
N PRO A 179 6.02 13.59 1.14
CA PRO A 179 7.20 12.92 1.70
C PRO A 179 7.01 12.42 3.14
N ARG A 180 6.08 13.03 3.89
CA ARG A 180 5.81 12.76 5.30
C ARG A 180 4.30 12.73 5.53
N PHE A 181 3.66 11.58 5.31
CA PHE A 181 2.20 11.46 5.44
C PHE A 181 1.81 10.81 6.77
N LEU A 182 1.98 9.52 6.93
CA LEU A 182 1.58 8.81 8.15
C LEU A 182 2.77 8.56 9.10
N PRO A 183 2.52 8.40 10.43
CA PRO A 183 3.49 7.82 11.34
C PRO A 183 3.94 6.44 10.85
N PHE A 184 5.15 6.01 11.23
CA PHE A 184 5.78 4.83 10.62
C PHE A 184 5.01 3.53 10.85
N THR A 185 4.56 3.26 12.07
CA THR A 185 3.95 1.97 12.39
C THR A 185 2.91 2.07 13.50
N MET A 186 1.93 1.18 13.44
CA MET A 186 0.96 0.96 14.52
C MET A 186 1.32 -0.25 15.40
N VAL A 187 2.40 -0.98 15.11
CA VAL A 187 2.75 -2.23 15.80
C VAL A 187 3.08 -2.02 17.28
N LYS A 188 3.74 -0.91 17.61
CA LYS A 188 4.13 -0.54 18.98
C LYS A 188 3.60 0.84 19.39
N ALA A 189 2.75 1.44 18.57
CA ALA A 189 2.19 2.75 18.83
C ALA A 189 1.01 2.68 19.82
N PRO A 190 0.77 3.71 20.62
CA PRO A 190 -0.44 3.80 21.42
C PRO A 190 -1.67 3.95 20.53
N GLU A 191 -2.79 3.40 20.95
CA GLU A 191 -4.07 3.60 20.30
C GLU A 191 -4.60 5.01 20.63
N TYR A 192 -4.74 5.85 19.61
CA TYR A 192 -5.30 7.18 19.75
C TYR A 192 -6.82 7.18 19.56
N PRO A 193 -7.56 8.06 20.26
CA PRO A 193 -8.98 8.29 19.95
C PRO A 193 -9.19 8.61 18.47
N MET A 194 -10.23 8.06 17.85
CA MET A 194 -10.49 8.23 16.40
C MET A 194 -10.68 9.69 15.99
N ILE A 195 -11.10 10.57 16.91
CA ILE A 195 -11.19 12.01 16.64
C ILE A 195 -9.79 12.62 16.37
N LEU A 196 -8.76 12.18 17.10
CA LEU A 196 -7.39 12.64 16.85
C LEU A 196 -6.84 12.11 15.53
N VAL A 197 -7.20 10.89 15.14
CA VAL A 197 -6.87 10.34 13.83
C VAL A 197 -7.51 11.18 12.72
N LYS A 198 -8.80 11.52 12.84
CA LYS A 198 -9.50 12.39 11.87
C LYS A 198 -8.85 13.77 11.79
N LEU A 199 -8.52 14.38 12.93
CA LEU A 199 -7.83 15.68 12.98
C LEU A 199 -6.43 15.60 12.33
N TYR A 200 -5.69 14.51 12.58
CA TYR A 200 -4.40 14.29 11.96
C TYR A 200 -4.51 14.26 10.43
N ILE A 201 -5.48 13.51 9.90
CA ILE A 201 -5.69 13.40 8.45
C ILE A 201 -6.15 14.73 7.84
N ALA A 202 -6.95 15.52 8.55
CA ALA A 202 -7.46 16.81 8.09
C ALA A 202 -6.44 17.96 8.13
N LEU A 203 -5.33 17.82 8.86
CA LEU A 203 -4.37 18.89 9.11
C LEU A 203 -2.98 18.55 8.59
N PRO A 204 -2.64 18.89 7.33
CA PRO A 204 -1.37 18.52 6.67
C PRO A 204 -0.09 18.96 7.42
N TRP A 205 -0.16 20.04 8.18
CA TRP A 205 0.99 20.48 8.99
C TRP A 205 1.38 19.47 10.08
N LEU A 206 0.44 18.65 10.57
CA LEU A 206 0.72 17.54 11.49
C LEU A 206 1.50 16.40 10.80
N TRP A 207 1.25 16.20 9.50
CA TRP A 207 1.99 15.19 8.73
C TRP A 207 3.48 15.56 8.70
N TRP A 208 3.77 16.85 8.47
CA TRP A 208 5.14 17.33 8.46
C TRP A 208 5.86 17.09 9.80
N LEU A 209 5.17 17.18 10.93
CA LEU A 209 5.73 16.95 12.25
C LEU A 209 5.89 15.46 12.61
N LYS A 210 4.91 14.62 12.29
CA LYS A 210 4.81 13.24 12.78
C LYS A 210 4.92 12.18 11.68
N GLY A 211 4.71 12.57 10.43
CA GLY A 211 4.77 11.66 9.29
C GLY A 211 6.18 11.13 9.06
N ARG A 212 6.28 9.84 8.78
CA ARG A 212 7.52 9.11 8.48
C ARG A 212 7.35 8.17 7.29
N GLN A 213 6.13 8.04 6.80
CA GLN A 213 5.80 7.34 5.56
C GLN A 213 5.59 8.35 4.45
N PHE A 214 6.03 8.02 3.25
CA PHE A 214 5.66 8.78 2.05
C PHE A 214 4.31 8.31 1.52
N LEU A 215 3.67 9.16 0.72
CA LEU A 215 2.61 8.80 -0.20
C LEU A 215 2.96 9.33 -1.58
N ILE A 216 2.85 8.48 -2.60
CA ILE A 216 3.02 8.84 -4.01
C ILE A 216 1.75 8.47 -4.75
N VAL A 217 1.24 9.39 -5.54
CA VAL A 217 0.17 9.16 -6.52
C VAL A 217 0.75 9.36 -7.90
N ALA A 218 0.74 8.31 -8.70
CA ALA A 218 1.28 8.32 -10.05
C ALA A 218 0.26 7.75 -11.04
N ALA A 219 0.11 8.37 -12.19
CA ALA A 219 -0.86 7.98 -13.21
C ALA A 219 -0.18 7.29 -14.41
N LYS A 220 -0.85 6.30 -14.99
CA LYS A 220 -0.54 5.88 -16.36
C LYS A 220 -0.93 7.00 -17.32
N PRO A 221 -0.03 7.50 -18.17
CA PRO A 221 -0.35 8.56 -19.12
C PRO A 221 -1.59 8.26 -19.94
N ARG A 222 -2.38 9.29 -20.25
CA ARG A 222 -3.42 9.21 -21.26
C ARG A 222 -2.74 9.25 -22.62
N ALA A 223 -3.01 8.25 -23.45
CA ALA A 223 -2.50 8.22 -24.83
C ALA A 223 -3.04 9.42 -25.63
#